data_1a69d9d2d0886c691d90bac5e689497e
#
_entry.id   1a69d9d2d0886c691d90bac5e689497e
#
_cell.length_a   1.000
_cell.length_b   1.000
_cell.length_c   1.000
_cell.angle_alpha   90.00
_cell.angle_beta   90.00
_cell.angle_gamma   90.00
#
_symmetry.space_group_name_H-M   'P 1'
#
loop_
_entity.id
_entity.type
_entity.pdbx_description
1 polymer ?
#
loop_
_entity_poly.entity_id
_entity_poly.type
_entity_poly.pdbx_seq_one_letter_code
_entity_poly.pdbx_strand_id
1 'polypeptide(L)'
;MNLKFKILLGFSLLFCFSSCNNKNSNFSQLPTFDNIELNRGDLLLCGDPNFGEVNFSLSCRYDLRETFNLGLTLIHSFEYAEAEKVFVSILDKDPECLMAYWGTAMSILNHPLSFKQNPKSLKRGEELLKIAKTLSPNNEREMDYIDAVSIYFKNWQNLDTQTRKLNYESKMEELYDKYPEDVETAVFYSLSVLATADLNDKTYTKQKKSGEILEKLFEKYPNHPGIAHYIIHNYDSPELAHMALTTARKYAVIAPSSAHAQHMPSHIFTRLGLWKESITSNIDSAESAVCYAESVNPDANWVSEIHALDYLVYAYLQLGDNEKAQIEMDKMQEIKQVFPTDHFASAYALIAVPARLAIENKNWELATQLQLPKTKLDWDKAHWPKAMLHFSRALGFSNTGNSSAAEQELKSLIALRDKLNEAKNTYESGQVTIQIEAIRGWIEYSKGNSKKAIEFMRLASDLESKTSKAAVTPGEIIPADELLADLYMALNKPEEALQAYELNLKGHPFRFNGIYGAAKAAEKLNNIKLATYYFDQLVKLSSQTISSRVEILEAKEFLSKNSNII
;
A
#
# COMPACT_ATOMS: atom_id res chain seq x y z
N MET A 1 -71.84 37.90 -49.41
CA MET A 1 -72.27 39.05 -50.27
C MET A 1 -70.99 39.82 -50.59
N ASN A 2 -70.66 39.87 -51.90
CA ASN A 2 -69.71 40.75 -52.62
C ASN A 2 -68.18 40.60 -52.26
N LEU A 3 -67.39 40.07 -53.11
CA LEU A 3 -67.00 40.24 -54.53
C LEU A 3 -66.12 41.47 -54.79
N LYS A 4 -64.95 41.26 -55.34
CA LYS A 4 -64.17 41.82 -56.46
C LYS A 4 -62.72 42.13 -56.10
N PHE A 5 -61.78 41.57 -56.74
CA PHE A 5 -61.26 41.62 -58.10
C PHE A 5 -59.95 42.47 -58.24
N LYS A 6 -58.89 41.84 -58.71
CA LYS A 6 -57.82 42.27 -59.65
C LYS A 6 -56.84 43.34 -59.15
N ILE A 7 -55.53 43.26 -59.42
CA ILE A 7 -54.83 43.24 -60.70
C ILE A 7 -53.35 42.84 -60.53
N LEU A 8 -52.81 42.09 -61.46
CA LEU A 8 -51.43 41.77 -61.75
C LEU A 8 -50.58 42.99 -62.09
N LEU A 9 -49.36 43.15 -61.63
CA LEU A 9 -48.28 43.84 -62.33
C LEU A 9 -46.93 43.12 -61.96
N GLY A 10 -46.27 42.53 -62.98
CA GLY A 10 -44.96 42.00 -62.90
C GLY A 10 -43.88 43.06 -62.89
N PHE A 11 -42.88 42.90 -62.11
CA PHE A 11 -41.59 43.58 -62.23
C PHE A 11 -40.48 42.54 -62.18
N SER A 12 -39.85 42.31 -63.32
CA SER A 12 -38.59 41.54 -63.40
C SER A 12 -37.50 42.37 -62.81
N LEU A 13 -36.91 41.91 -61.73
CA LEU A 13 -35.62 42.39 -61.21
C LEU A 13 -34.59 41.32 -61.43
N LEU A 14 -33.61 41.60 -62.33
CA LEU A 14 -32.35 40.88 -62.45
C LEU A 14 -31.59 41.00 -61.13
N PHE A 15 -31.38 39.89 -60.39
CA PHE A 15 -30.41 39.84 -59.34
C PHE A 15 -29.09 39.29 -59.90
N CYS A 16 -28.08 40.09 -59.92
CA CYS A 16 -26.68 39.71 -60.10
C CYS A 16 -26.26 38.84 -58.90
N PHE A 17 -26.00 37.55 -59.13
CA PHE A 17 -25.35 36.72 -58.17
C PHE A 17 -23.87 37.11 -58.07
N SER A 18 -23.53 37.93 -57.07
CA SER A 18 -22.16 38.05 -56.60
C SER A 18 -21.80 36.76 -55.86
N SER A 19 -20.95 35.94 -56.45
CA SER A 19 -20.33 34.78 -55.80
C SER A 19 -19.46 35.26 -54.64
N CYS A 20 -19.99 35.24 -53.42
CA CYS A 20 -19.16 35.31 -52.24
C CYS A 20 -18.46 33.95 -52.11
N ASN A 21 -17.16 33.92 -52.36
CA ASN A 21 -16.29 32.82 -51.94
C ASN A 21 -16.37 32.69 -50.42
N ASN A 22 -17.20 31.74 -49.95
CA ASN A 22 -17.11 31.24 -48.59
C ASN A 22 -15.72 30.61 -48.44
N LYS A 23 -14.79 31.31 -47.82
CA LYS A 23 -13.68 30.68 -47.15
C LYS A 23 -14.29 29.78 -46.11
N ASN A 24 -14.25 28.46 -46.34
CA ASN A 24 -14.48 27.48 -45.32
C ASN A 24 -13.52 27.79 -44.15
N SER A 25 -14.02 28.47 -43.14
CA SER A 25 -13.40 28.40 -41.83
C SER A 25 -13.57 26.95 -41.39
N ASN A 26 -12.48 26.20 -41.45
CA ASN A 26 -12.36 24.95 -40.74
C ASN A 26 -12.50 25.28 -39.25
N PHE A 27 -13.73 25.28 -38.75
CA PHE A 27 -13.94 25.07 -37.33
C PHE A 27 -13.37 23.66 -37.06
N SER A 28 -12.18 23.58 -36.51
CA SER A 28 -11.70 22.33 -35.93
C SER A 28 -12.78 21.91 -34.93
N GLN A 29 -13.41 20.75 -35.18
CA GLN A 29 -14.32 20.19 -34.18
C GLN A 29 -13.53 20.00 -32.88
N LEU A 30 -14.07 20.55 -31.79
CA LEU A 30 -13.50 20.32 -30.45
C LEU A 30 -13.31 18.82 -30.24
N PRO A 31 -12.22 18.41 -29.61
CA PRO A 31 -11.99 17.01 -29.33
C PRO A 31 -13.13 16.45 -28.46
N THR A 32 -13.65 15.29 -28.85
CA THR A 32 -14.71 14.60 -28.08
C THR A 32 -14.12 13.37 -27.42
N PHE A 33 -14.43 13.17 -26.15
CA PHE A 33 -14.06 12.01 -25.34
C PHE A 33 -15.29 11.28 -24.78
N ASP A 34 -16.47 11.54 -25.39
CA ASP A 34 -17.77 10.98 -24.96
C ASP A 34 -17.84 9.45 -25.01
N ASN A 35 -16.99 8.83 -25.86
CA ASN A 35 -16.90 7.38 -25.97
C ASN A 35 -16.01 6.72 -24.91
N ILE A 36 -15.33 7.51 -24.07
CA ILE A 36 -14.46 7.03 -23.01
C ILE A 36 -15.23 7.10 -21.69
N GLU A 37 -15.34 5.98 -21.00
CA GLU A 37 -15.97 5.94 -19.67
C GLU A 37 -15.05 6.64 -18.66
N LEU A 38 -15.36 7.88 -18.28
CA LEU A 38 -14.61 8.71 -17.33
C LEU A 38 -15.43 8.93 -16.06
N ASN A 39 -14.77 8.97 -14.91
CA ASN A 39 -15.41 9.28 -13.64
C ASN A 39 -15.83 10.76 -13.60
N ARG A 40 -17.08 11.01 -13.27
CA ARG A 40 -17.68 12.35 -13.15
C ARG A 40 -18.48 12.43 -11.85
N GLY A 41 -18.85 13.64 -11.48
CA GLY A 41 -19.71 13.93 -10.33
C GLY A 41 -18.99 14.76 -9.28
N ASP A 42 -19.65 14.98 -8.16
CA ASP A 42 -19.12 15.76 -7.04
C ASP A 42 -17.96 15.01 -6.37
N LEU A 43 -17.04 15.80 -5.79
CA LEU A 43 -15.99 15.24 -4.95
C LEU A 43 -16.62 14.69 -3.66
N LEU A 44 -16.26 13.45 -3.36
CA LEU A 44 -16.66 12.77 -2.14
C LEU A 44 -15.44 12.73 -1.22
N LEU A 45 -15.41 13.64 -0.26
CA LEU A 45 -14.31 13.80 0.68
C LEU A 45 -14.86 13.86 2.11
N CYS A 46 -14.02 13.48 3.06
CA CYS A 46 -14.38 13.59 4.47
C CYS A 46 -13.89 14.93 5.02
N GLY A 47 -14.80 15.88 5.20
CA GLY A 47 -14.48 17.24 5.66
C GLY A 47 -14.04 18.19 4.56
N ASP A 48 -13.48 19.33 4.96
CA ASP A 48 -12.97 20.33 4.04
C ASP A 48 -11.74 19.81 3.28
N PRO A 49 -11.62 20.05 1.96
CA PRO A 49 -10.51 19.53 1.15
C PRO A 49 -9.20 20.21 1.56
N ASN A 50 -8.38 19.48 2.30
CA ASN A 50 -7.03 19.89 2.68
C ASN A 50 -6.06 18.73 2.39
N PHE A 51 -5.37 18.81 1.27
CA PHE A 51 -4.44 17.78 0.77
C PHE A 51 -3.01 18.32 0.62
N GLY A 52 -2.68 19.45 1.26
CA GLY A 52 -1.38 20.11 1.12
C GLY A 52 -1.33 21.11 -0.03
N GLU A 53 -0.12 21.51 -0.40
CA GLU A 53 0.12 22.61 -1.35
C GLU A 53 0.91 22.13 -2.58
N VAL A 54 0.33 22.37 -3.75
CA VAL A 54 0.98 22.17 -5.05
C VAL A 54 0.80 23.43 -5.89
N ASN A 55 1.80 23.81 -6.63
CA ASN A 55 1.73 24.97 -7.53
C ASN A 55 2.31 24.61 -8.90
N PHE A 56 1.43 24.10 -9.79
CA PHE A 56 1.81 23.75 -11.14
C PHE A 56 1.58 24.90 -12.12
N SER A 57 2.58 25.17 -12.94
CA SER A 57 2.43 26.17 -14.03
C SER A 57 1.65 25.53 -15.18
N LEU A 58 0.44 26.04 -15.42
CA LEU A 58 -0.52 25.54 -16.39
C LEU A 58 -0.72 26.51 -17.53
N SER A 59 -0.74 26.03 -18.79
CA SER A 59 -1.02 26.85 -19.97
C SER A 59 -2.52 26.97 -20.31
N CYS A 60 -3.39 26.17 -19.66
CA CYS A 60 -4.84 26.25 -19.82
C CYS A 60 -5.43 27.51 -19.19
N ARG A 61 -6.75 27.70 -19.27
CA ARG A 61 -7.45 28.84 -18.67
C ARG A 61 -7.02 29.06 -17.21
N TYR A 62 -6.73 30.31 -16.88
CA TYR A 62 -6.20 30.72 -15.58
C TYR A 62 -7.13 30.35 -14.41
N ASP A 63 -8.45 30.48 -14.61
CA ASP A 63 -9.46 30.12 -13.59
C ASP A 63 -9.54 28.62 -13.26
N LEU A 64 -8.86 27.76 -14.01
CA LEU A 64 -8.80 26.31 -13.77
C LEU A 64 -7.55 25.87 -12.98
N ARG A 65 -6.63 26.79 -12.67
CA ARG A 65 -5.36 26.46 -12.01
C ARG A 65 -5.56 25.83 -10.63
N GLU A 66 -6.42 26.42 -9.80
CA GLU A 66 -6.69 25.89 -8.45
C GLU A 66 -7.33 24.52 -8.52
N THR A 67 -8.28 24.32 -9.45
CA THR A 67 -8.89 23.01 -9.69
C THR A 67 -7.84 21.98 -10.13
N PHE A 68 -6.92 22.36 -11.00
CA PHE A 68 -5.84 21.49 -11.45
C PHE A 68 -4.89 21.12 -10.29
N ASN A 69 -4.49 22.09 -9.47
CA ASN A 69 -3.64 21.85 -8.31
C ASN A 69 -4.31 20.91 -7.30
N LEU A 70 -5.63 21.05 -7.07
CA LEU A 70 -6.38 20.09 -6.26
C LEU A 70 -6.32 18.67 -6.85
N GLY A 71 -6.47 18.52 -8.17
CA GLY A 71 -6.31 17.22 -8.83
C GLY A 71 -4.93 16.61 -8.60
N LEU A 72 -3.86 17.43 -8.63
CA LEU A 72 -2.50 16.97 -8.35
C LEU A 72 -2.32 16.54 -6.89
N THR A 73 -2.83 17.31 -5.92
CA THR A 73 -2.73 16.93 -4.51
C THR A 73 -3.46 15.61 -4.22
N LEU A 74 -4.59 15.36 -4.91
CA LEU A 74 -5.31 14.09 -4.84
C LEU A 74 -4.50 12.93 -5.45
N ILE A 75 -3.85 13.12 -6.62
CA ILE A 75 -2.93 12.11 -7.17
C ILE A 75 -1.81 11.79 -6.17
N HIS A 76 -1.20 12.82 -5.60
CA HIS A 76 -0.12 12.65 -4.63
C HIS A 76 -0.55 11.97 -3.33
N SER A 77 -1.82 12.04 -2.98
CA SER A 77 -2.42 11.37 -1.83
C SER A 77 -3.03 9.99 -2.18
N PHE A 78 -2.85 9.54 -3.43
CA PHE A 78 -3.40 8.29 -3.98
C PHE A 78 -4.95 8.22 -3.99
N GLU A 79 -5.60 9.38 -3.96
CA GLU A 79 -7.07 9.53 -4.10
C GLU A 79 -7.46 9.57 -5.59
N TYR A 80 -7.09 8.55 -6.35
CA TYR A 80 -7.16 8.53 -7.82
C TYR A 80 -8.57 8.66 -8.39
N ALA A 81 -9.58 8.08 -7.73
CA ALA A 81 -10.98 8.16 -8.19
C ALA A 81 -11.50 9.60 -8.14
N GLU A 82 -11.16 10.32 -7.08
CA GLU A 82 -11.53 11.71 -6.90
C GLU A 82 -10.68 12.65 -7.79
N ALA A 83 -9.39 12.34 -7.96
CA ALA A 83 -8.53 13.06 -8.90
C ALA A 83 -9.05 12.98 -10.34
N GLU A 84 -9.51 11.80 -10.80
CA GLU A 84 -10.11 11.63 -12.14
C GLU A 84 -11.32 12.57 -12.32
N LYS A 85 -12.23 12.67 -11.33
CA LYS A 85 -13.37 13.57 -11.38
C LYS A 85 -12.94 15.04 -11.55
N VAL A 86 -11.91 15.46 -10.80
CA VAL A 86 -11.38 16.82 -10.88
C VAL A 86 -10.84 17.13 -12.28
N PHE A 87 -9.97 16.29 -12.83
CA PHE A 87 -9.38 16.53 -14.15
C PHE A 87 -10.42 16.45 -15.27
N VAL A 88 -11.39 15.52 -15.16
CA VAL A 88 -12.51 15.43 -16.11
C VAL A 88 -13.37 16.69 -16.05
N SER A 89 -13.61 17.27 -14.87
CA SER A 89 -14.34 18.55 -14.75
C SER A 89 -13.62 19.72 -15.45
N ILE A 90 -12.28 19.66 -15.56
CA ILE A 90 -11.50 20.61 -16.35
C ILE A 90 -11.71 20.35 -17.84
N LEU A 91 -11.63 19.09 -18.29
CA LEU A 91 -11.90 18.74 -19.70
C LEU A 91 -13.28 19.15 -20.16
N ASP A 92 -14.31 19.01 -19.31
CA ASP A 92 -15.68 19.42 -19.60
C ASP A 92 -15.81 20.95 -19.77
N LYS A 93 -14.93 21.76 -19.15
CA LYS A 93 -14.89 23.23 -19.24
C LYS A 93 -13.92 23.76 -20.30
N ASP A 94 -12.84 23.04 -20.54
CA ASP A 94 -11.76 23.40 -21.47
C ASP A 94 -11.21 22.11 -22.13
N PRO A 95 -11.85 21.62 -23.21
CA PRO A 95 -11.42 20.42 -23.91
C PRO A 95 -10.04 20.53 -24.58
N GLU A 96 -9.46 21.72 -24.66
CA GLU A 96 -8.12 21.96 -25.21
C GLU A 96 -7.04 21.98 -24.11
N CYS A 97 -7.41 21.84 -22.83
CA CYS A 97 -6.47 21.81 -21.72
C CYS A 97 -5.66 20.52 -21.71
N LEU A 98 -4.46 20.55 -22.31
CA LEU A 98 -3.59 19.40 -22.50
C LEU A 98 -3.26 18.67 -21.19
N MET A 99 -2.94 19.43 -20.13
CA MET A 99 -2.57 18.84 -18.85
C MET A 99 -3.75 18.19 -18.12
N ALA A 100 -5.00 18.53 -18.43
CA ALA A 100 -6.15 17.82 -17.89
C ALA A 100 -6.26 16.38 -18.45
N TYR A 101 -5.86 16.15 -19.70
CA TYR A 101 -5.70 14.81 -20.27
C TYR A 101 -4.61 14.02 -19.55
N TRP A 102 -3.48 14.67 -19.27
CA TRP A 102 -2.39 14.05 -18.49
C TRP A 102 -2.86 13.66 -17.10
N GLY A 103 -3.50 14.59 -16.37
CA GLY A 103 -3.99 14.32 -15.01
C GLY A 103 -5.05 13.21 -14.97
N THR A 104 -5.98 13.20 -15.95
CA THR A 104 -6.96 12.11 -16.10
C THR A 104 -6.26 10.77 -16.39
N ALA A 105 -5.26 10.74 -17.29
CA ALA A 105 -4.51 9.54 -17.60
C ALA A 105 -3.71 9.01 -16.39
N MET A 106 -3.08 9.91 -15.61
CA MET A 106 -2.40 9.56 -14.37
C MET A 106 -3.36 8.98 -13.33
N SER A 107 -4.55 9.55 -13.20
CA SER A 107 -5.60 9.03 -12.31
C SER A 107 -6.09 7.64 -12.76
N ILE A 108 -6.28 7.42 -14.08
CA ILE A 108 -6.65 6.13 -14.68
C ILE A 108 -5.53 5.09 -14.49
N LEU A 109 -4.26 5.51 -14.57
CA LEU A 109 -3.11 4.65 -14.29
C LEU A 109 -3.20 4.08 -12.86
N ASN A 110 -3.79 4.85 -11.96
CA ASN A 110 -3.97 4.47 -10.57
C ASN A 110 -2.60 4.26 -9.90
N HIS A 111 -2.48 3.28 -9.02
CA HIS A 111 -1.33 3.09 -8.15
C HIS A 111 -0.05 2.71 -8.96
N PRO A 112 0.93 3.61 -9.15
CA PRO A 112 2.12 3.36 -9.97
C PRO A 112 3.02 2.28 -9.37
N LEU A 113 2.93 2.03 -8.05
CA LEU A 113 3.65 0.98 -7.36
C LEU A 113 3.00 -0.40 -7.53
N SER A 114 1.76 -0.49 -8.06
CA SER A 114 1.05 -1.75 -8.27
C SER A 114 1.77 -2.66 -9.28
N PHE A 115 1.77 -3.95 -9.00
CA PHE A 115 2.30 -4.98 -9.92
C PHE A 115 1.32 -5.39 -11.02
N LYS A 116 0.03 -5.08 -10.86
CA LYS A 116 -1.02 -5.43 -11.84
C LYS A 116 -1.80 -4.18 -12.22
N GLN A 117 -2.06 -4.04 -13.52
CA GLN A 117 -2.88 -2.98 -14.08
C GLN A 117 -4.11 -3.58 -14.76
N ASN A 118 -5.26 -2.92 -14.58
CA ASN A 118 -6.51 -3.36 -15.18
C ASN A 118 -6.49 -3.08 -16.71
N PRO A 119 -6.70 -4.08 -17.58
CA PRO A 119 -6.76 -3.89 -19.03
C PRO A 119 -7.77 -2.83 -19.48
N LYS A 120 -8.92 -2.69 -18.79
CA LYS A 120 -9.94 -1.67 -19.09
C LYS A 120 -9.36 -0.26 -18.84
N SER A 121 -8.66 -0.07 -17.73
CA SER A 121 -7.99 1.20 -17.40
C SER A 121 -6.90 1.54 -18.42
N LEU A 122 -6.08 0.56 -18.80
CA LEU A 122 -5.03 0.76 -19.80
C LEU A 122 -5.60 1.20 -21.16
N LYS A 123 -6.70 0.58 -21.59
CA LYS A 123 -7.39 0.96 -22.83
C LYS A 123 -7.95 2.39 -22.75
N ARG A 124 -8.62 2.75 -21.64
CA ARG A 124 -9.16 4.10 -21.42
C ARG A 124 -8.08 5.18 -21.49
N GLY A 125 -6.95 4.96 -20.79
CA GLY A 125 -5.82 5.89 -20.79
C GLY A 125 -5.17 6.02 -22.17
N GLU A 126 -4.98 4.91 -22.91
CA GLU A 126 -4.45 4.94 -24.26
C GLU A 126 -5.36 5.75 -25.21
N GLU A 127 -6.67 5.54 -25.15
CA GLU A 127 -7.65 6.26 -26.00
C GLU A 127 -7.66 7.76 -25.65
N LEU A 128 -7.64 8.11 -24.38
CA LEU A 128 -7.59 9.51 -23.93
C LEU A 128 -6.32 10.23 -24.42
N LEU A 129 -5.16 9.58 -24.29
CA LEU A 129 -3.88 10.18 -24.70
C LEU A 129 -3.73 10.29 -26.22
N LYS A 130 -4.43 9.43 -27.00
CA LYS A 130 -4.52 9.62 -28.47
C LYS A 130 -5.23 10.92 -28.81
N ILE A 131 -6.27 11.30 -28.08
CA ILE A 131 -6.96 12.58 -28.27
C ILE A 131 -6.01 13.74 -27.90
N ALA A 132 -5.37 13.66 -26.71
CA ALA A 132 -4.42 14.68 -26.27
C ALA A 132 -3.33 14.99 -27.32
N LYS A 133 -2.83 13.97 -28.02
CA LYS A 133 -1.82 14.12 -29.08
C LYS A 133 -2.33 14.77 -30.36
N THR A 134 -3.63 14.95 -30.54
CA THR A 134 -4.18 15.71 -31.67
C THR A 134 -4.23 17.21 -31.39
N LEU A 135 -4.06 17.61 -30.12
CA LEU A 135 -4.03 19.01 -29.73
C LEU A 135 -2.70 19.67 -30.15
N SER A 136 -2.77 20.96 -30.45
CA SER A 136 -1.57 21.73 -30.75
C SER A 136 -1.09 22.42 -29.49
N PRO A 137 -0.02 21.92 -28.85
CA PRO A 137 0.42 22.50 -27.57
C PRO A 137 1.02 23.89 -27.78
N ASN A 138 0.66 24.79 -26.88
CA ASN A 138 1.32 26.09 -26.75
C ASN A 138 2.58 26.01 -25.88
N ASN A 139 2.88 24.84 -25.31
CA ASN A 139 3.94 24.63 -24.32
C ASN A 139 4.58 23.26 -24.53
N GLU A 140 5.85 23.24 -24.94
CA GLU A 140 6.63 22.02 -25.16
C GLU A 140 6.72 21.15 -23.90
N ARG A 141 6.88 21.74 -22.71
CA ARG A 141 6.94 21.03 -21.44
C ARG A 141 5.68 20.18 -21.19
N GLU A 142 4.50 20.73 -21.44
CA GLU A 142 3.24 20.01 -21.25
C GLU A 142 3.10 18.83 -22.21
N MET A 143 3.59 18.97 -23.46
CA MET A 143 3.61 17.85 -24.41
C MET A 143 4.60 16.75 -23.96
N ASP A 144 5.73 17.12 -23.38
CA ASP A 144 6.68 16.15 -22.84
C ASP A 144 6.08 15.33 -21.70
N TYR A 145 5.23 15.92 -20.84
CA TYR A 145 4.46 15.18 -19.84
C TYR A 145 3.46 14.18 -20.47
N ILE A 146 2.76 14.60 -21.53
CA ILE A 146 1.86 13.71 -22.30
C ILE A 146 2.66 12.56 -22.93
N ASP A 147 3.81 12.86 -23.52
CA ASP A 147 4.66 11.85 -24.15
C ASP A 147 5.19 10.85 -23.13
N ALA A 148 5.60 11.31 -21.95
CA ALA A 148 6.07 10.45 -20.87
C ALA A 148 4.99 9.48 -20.41
N VAL A 149 3.81 9.98 -20.04
CA VAL A 149 2.73 9.08 -19.60
C VAL A 149 2.23 8.18 -20.72
N SER A 150 2.24 8.65 -21.98
CA SER A 150 1.84 7.84 -23.15
C SER A 150 2.69 6.60 -23.34
N ILE A 151 3.99 6.64 -22.98
CA ILE A 151 4.88 5.47 -23.09
C ILE A 151 4.39 4.33 -22.19
N TYR A 152 3.86 4.64 -21.03
CA TYR A 152 3.31 3.65 -20.12
C TYR A 152 2.09 2.92 -20.71
N PHE A 153 1.22 3.64 -21.42
CA PHE A 153 0.01 3.09 -22.05
C PHE A 153 0.25 2.47 -23.42
N LYS A 154 1.38 2.80 -24.08
CA LYS A 154 1.68 2.33 -25.42
C LYS A 154 1.95 0.82 -25.44
N ASN A 155 1.29 0.12 -26.37
CA ASN A 155 1.50 -1.32 -26.62
C ASN A 155 1.30 -2.21 -25.37
N TRP A 156 0.38 -1.80 -24.47
CA TRP A 156 0.13 -2.46 -23.20
C TRP A 156 -0.32 -3.92 -23.34
N GLN A 157 -0.88 -4.31 -24.50
CA GLN A 157 -1.30 -5.68 -24.77
C GLN A 157 -0.13 -6.65 -24.92
N ASN A 158 1.04 -6.16 -25.31
CA ASN A 158 2.22 -6.97 -25.63
C ASN A 158 3.39 -6.76 -24.66
N LEU A 159 3.36 -5.69 -23.85
CA LEU A 159 4.40 -5.37 -22.87
C LEU A 159 3.91 -5.68 -21.46
N ASP A 160 4.74 -6.37 -20.69
CA ASP A 160 4.47 -6.59 -19.27
C ASP A 160 4.55 -5.28 -18.47
N THR A 161 4.01 -5.30 -17.24
CA THR A 161 3.93 -4.11 -16.40
C THR A 161 5.32 -3.57 -16.03
N GLN A 162 6.30 -4.43 -15.78
CA GLN A 162 7.65 -4.00 -15.40
C GLN A 162 8.35 -3.29 -16.55
N THR A 163 8.27 -3.83 -17.76
CA THR A 163 8.82 -3.18 -18.95
C THR A 163 8.20 -1.81 -19.19
N ARG A 164 6.88 -1.65 -19.02
CA ARG A 164 6.21 -0.35 -19.16
C ARG A 164 6.64 0.66 -18.09
N LYS A 165 6.83 0.21 -16.85
CA LYS A 165 7.37 1.05 -15.75
C LYS A 165 8.78 1.53 -16.06
N LEU A 166 9.66 0.65 -16.53
CA LEU A 166 11.04 1.02 -16.89
C LEU A 166 11.09 2.02 -18.05
N ASN A 167 10.24 1.85 -19.05
CA ASN A 167 10.13 2.80 -20.15
C ASN A 167 9.64 4.17 -19.68
N TYR A 168 8.68 4.20 -18.74
CA TYR A 168 8.19 5.44 -18.14
C TYR A 168 9.26 6.12 -17.28
N GLU A 169 9.97 5.35 -16.43
CA GLU A 169 11.10 5.86 -15.63
C GLU A 169 12.15 6.53 -16.53
N SER A 170 12.57 5.85 -17.61
CA SER A 170 13.56 6.41 -18.54
C SER A 170 13.09 7.73 -19.16
N LYS A 171 11.79 7.82 -19.51
CA LYS A 171 11.25 9.06 -20.07
C LYS A 171 11.11 10.17 -19.02
N MET A 172 10.76 9.82 -17.78
CA MET A 172 10.75 10.79 -16.68
C MET A 172 12.16 11.27 -16.31
N GLU A 173 13.20 10.44 -16.47
CA GLU A 173 14.59 10.86 -16.32
C GLU A 173 14.98 11.92 -17.37
N GLU A 174 14.60 11.71 -18.64
CA GLU A 174 14.82 12.71 -19.70
C GLU A 174 14.12 14.04 -19.39
N LEU A 175 12.89 13.99 -18.83
CA LEU A 175 12.17 15.20 -18.42
C LEU A 175 12.87 15.90 -17.26
N TYR A 176 13.29 15.14 -16.26
CA TYR A 176 13.98 15.67 -15.08
C TYR A 176 15.29 16.40 -15.48
N ASP A 177 16.03 15.82 -16.42
CA ASP A 177 17.26 16.45 -16.94
C ASP A 177 16.95 17.69 -17.77
N LYS A 178 15.83 17.68 -18.52
CA LYS A 178 15.42 18.82 -19.38
C LYS A 178 14.82 19.97 -18.58
N TYR A 179 14.11 19.68 -17.47
CA TYR A 179 13.40 20.65 -16.65
C TYR A 179 13.83 20.58 -15.17
N PRO A 180 15.09 20.89 -14.83
CA PRO A 180 15.64 20.68 -13.49
C PRO A 180 14.99 21.53 -12.38
N GLU A 181 14.31 22.64 -12.76
CA GLU A 181 13.59 23.51 -11.82
C GLU A 181 12.11 23.14 -11.67
N ASP A 182 11.62 22.14 -12.43
CA ASP A 182 10.24 21.68 -12.33
C ASP A 182 10.07 20.68 -11.19
N VAL A 183 9.41 21.13 -10.12
CA VAL A 183 9.20 20.33 -8.90
C VAL A 183 8.41 19.06 -9.20
N GLU A 184 7.33 19.16 -10.00
CA GLU A 184 6.49 17.99 -10.31
C GLU A 184 7.23 16.97 -11.17
N THR A 185 8.06 17.42 -12.11
CA THR A 185 8.93 16.51 -12.87
C THR A 185 9.83 15.71 -11.93
N ALA A 186 10.46 16.38 -10.97
CA ALA A 186 11.33 15.71 -9.98
C ALA A 186 10.55 14.74 -9.08
N VAL A 187 9.35 15.10 -8.63
CA VAL A 187 8.49 14.29 -7.77
C VAL A 187 8.00 13.05 -8.51
N PHE A 188 7.49 13.17 -9.74
CA PHE A 188 7.04 12.03 -10.54
C PHE A 188 8.19 11.16 -11.04
N TYR A 189 9.36 11.75 -11.34
CA TYR A 189 10.56 10.97 -11.61
C TYR A 189 10.95 10.12 -10.40
N SER A 190 11.02 10.70 -9.21
CA SER A 190 11.32 9.98 -7.98
C SER A 190 10.35 8.82 -7.73
N LEU A 191 9.04 9.04 -7.95
CA LEU A 191 8.04 7.97 -7.85
C LEU A 191 8.26 6.87 -8.90
N SER A 192 8.66 7.22 -10.13
CA SER A 192 8.93 6.25 -11.19
C SER A 192 10.17 5.38 -10.89
N VAL A 193 11.21 5.98 -10.31
CA VAL A 193 12.41 5.27 -9.83
C VAL A 193 12.05 4.27 -8.74
N LEU A 194 11.23 4.68 -7.76
CA LEU A 194 10.74 3.78 -6.71
C LEU A 194 9.90 2.64 -7.29
N ALA A 195 9.01 2.95 -8.25
CA ALA A 195 8.09 1.97 -8.86
C ALA A 195 8.81 0.84 -9.62
N THR A 196 10.08 1.02 -9.95
CA THR A 196 10.93 0.05 -10.66
C THR A 196 12.01 -0.57 -9.78
N ALA A 197 12.02 -0.25 -8.47
CA ALA A 197 12.97 -0.81 -7.53
C ALA A 197 12.78 -2.33 -7.38
N ASP A 198 13.87 -3.07 -7.36
CA ASP A 198 13.85 -4.51 -7.09
C ASP A 198 13.71 -4.75 -5.58
N LEU A 199 12.70 -5.52 -5.18
CA LEU A 199 12.47 -5.90 -3.78
C LEU A 199 13.58 -6.79 -3.20
N ASN A 200 14.40 -7.40 -4.05
CA ASN A 200 15.56 -8.20 -3.64
C ASN A 200 16.85 -7.38 -3.56
N ASP A 201 16.85 -6.12 -4.00
CA ASP A 201 18.02 -5.24 -3.86
C ASP A 201 18.14 -4.70 -2.43
N LYS A 202 18.91 -5.39 -1.61
CA LYS A 202 19.23 -4.97 -0.23
C LYS A 202 20.25 -3.83 -0.15
N THR A 203 20.73 -3.31 -1.28
CA THR A 203 21.52 -2.06 -1.30
C THR A 203 20.64 -0.83 -1.30
N TYR A 204 19.35 -0.99 -1.67
CA TYR A 204 18.35 0.07 -1.75
C TYR A 204 18.76 1.21 -2.69
N THR A 205 19.43 0.87 -3.78
CA THR A 205 20.03 1.86 -4.70
C THR A 205 18.97 2.83 -5.26
N LYS A 206 17.85 2.30 -5.76
CA LYS A 206 16.77 3.14 -6.31
C LYS A 206 16.03 3.92 -5.24
N GLN A 207 15.74 3.32 -4.09
CA GLN A 207 15.09 3.97 -2.96
C GLN A 207 15.92 5.16 -2.45
N LYS A 208 17.23 5.00 -2.32
CA LYS A 208 18.14 6.07 -1.93
C LYS A 208 18.21 7.18 -2.97
N LYS A 209 18.35 6.83 -4.27
CA LYS A 209 18.35 7.82 -5.38
C LYS A 209 17.08 8.68 -5.36
N SER A 210 15.94 8.05 -5.27
CA SER A 210 14.64 8.72 -5.20
C SER A 210 14.51 9.57 -3.93
N GLY A 211 14.88 9.01 -2.77
CA GLY A 211 14.83 9.70 -1.49
C GLY A 211 15.69 10.96 -1.44
N GLU A 212 16.92 10.90 -1.94
CA GLU A 212 17.84 12.05 -1.98
C GLU A 212 17.29 13.23 -2.81
N ILE A 213 16.56 12.96 -3.89
CA ILE A 213 15.88 13.99 -4.69
C ILE A 213 14.77 14.63 -3.86
N LEU A 214 13.93 13.80 -3.24
CA LEU A 214 12.77 14.25 -2.49
C LEU A 214 13.14 14.98 -1.20
N GLU A 215 14.19 14.56 -0.49
CA GLU A 215 14.66 15.24 0.73
C GLU A 215 15.10 16.68 0.43
N LYS A 216 15.84 16.90 -0.66
CA LYS A 216 16.24 18.25 -1.09
C LYS A 216 15.03 19.14 -1.43
N LEU A 217 13.98 18.53 -2.01
CA LEU A 217 12.74 19.24 -2.30
C LEU A 217 11.93 19.51 -1.03
N PHE A 218 11.92 18.60 -0.06
CA PHE A 218 11.16 18.75 1.19
C PHE A 218 11.64 19.95 2.01
N GLU A 219 12.93 20.28 1.96
CA GLU A 219 13.46 21.48 2.61
C GLU A 219 12.84 22.77 2.06
N LYS A 220 12.54 22.80 0.76
CA LYS A 220 11.99 23.98 0.05
C LYS A 220 10.46 24.00 0.02
N TYR A 221 9.84 22.82 -0.03
CA TYR A 221 8.40 22.62 -0.21
C TYR A 221 7.83 21.69 0.88
N PRO A 222 7.89 22.11 2.15
CA PRO A 222 7.55 21.22 3.29
C PRO A 222 6.07 20.84 3.37
N ASN A 223 5.18 21.54 2.66
CA ASN A 223 3.74 21.27 2.63
C ASN A 223 3.31 20.51 1.36
N HIS A 224 4.25 20.08 0.53
CA HIS A 224 3.94 19.36 -0.70
C HIS A 224 3.63 17.89 -0.39
N PRO A 225 2.38 17.39 -0.66
CA PRO A 225 1.96 16.06 -0.22
C PRO A 225 2.77 14.94 -0.89
N GLY A 226 3.03 15.03 -2.20
CA GLY A 226 3.77 14.00 -2.93
C GLY A 226 5.21 13.83 -2.44
N ILE A 227 5.88 14.92 -2.07
CA ILE A 227 7.25 14.85 -1.55
C ILE A 227 7.25 14.08 -0.23
N ALA A 228 6.40 14.47 0.73
CA ALA A 228 6.33 13.82 2.03
C ALA A 228 5.92 12.33 1.90
N HIS A 229 4.90 12.05 1.10
CA HIS A 229 4.37 10.73 0.87
C HIS A 229 5.42 9.78 0.28
N TYR A 230 6.11 10.23 -0.77
CA TYR A 230 7.05 9.36 -1.47
C TYR A 230 8.36 9.16 -0.71
N ILE A 231 8.76 10.08 0.18
CA ILE A 231 9.84 9.84 1.16
C ILE A 231 9.48 8.65 2.06
N ILE A 232 8.25 8.59 2.57
CA ILE A 232 7.79 7.47 3.40
C ILE A 232 7.88 6.15 2.63
N HIS A 233 7.37 6.11 1.40
CA HIS A 233 7.45 4.91 0.56
C HIS A 233 8.88 4.49 0.22
N ASN A 234 9.79 5.44 -0.03
CA ASN A 234 11.19 5.14 -0.31
C ASN A 234 11.91 4.48 0.87
N TYR A 235 11.54 4.86 2.08
CA TYR A 235 12.24 4.43 3.29
C TYR A 235 11.44 3.44 4.15
N ASP A 236 10.36 2.84 3.61
CA ASP A 236 9.58 1.79 4.29
C ASP A 236 10.33 0.45 4.31
N SER A 237 11.48 0.44 4.96
CA SER A 237 12.25 -0.77 5.29
C SER A 237 12.92 -0.62 6.65
N PRO A 238 13.22 -1.71 7.36
CA PRO A 238 13.88 -1.64 8.67
C PRO A 238 15.18 -0.83 8.65
N GLU A 239 15.96 -0.93 7.57
CA GLU A 239 17.26 -0.29 7.44
C GLU A 239 17.15 1.22 7.17
N LEU A 240 16.09 1.68 6.48
CA LEU A 240 15.97 3.07 6.04
C LEU A 240 14.93 3.88 6.81
N ALA A 241 14.02 3.24 7.55
CA ALA A 241 12.87 3.90 8.17
C ALA A 241 13.24 5.10 9.06
N HIS A 242 14.40 5.05 9.72
CA HIS A 242 14.87 6.15 10.55
C HIS A 242 15.06 7.47 9.78
N MET A 243 15.33 7.41 8.47
CA MET A 243 15.49 8.58 7.59
C MET A 243 14.15 9.28 7.33
N ALA A 244 13.03 8.53 7.31
CA ALA A 244 11.71 9.09 7.08
C ALA A 244 10.97 9.57 8.34
N LEU A 245 11.50 9.35 9.55
CA LEU A 245 10.74 9.58 10.79
C LEU A 245 10.22 11.02 10.92
N THR A 246 11.05 12.02 10.62
CA THR A 246 10.64 13.44 10.69
C THR A 246 9.52 13.76 9.70
N THR A 247 9.62 13.24 8.48
CA THR A 247 8.62 13.44 7.42
C THR A 247 7.33 12.70 7.75
N ALA A 248 7.42 11.45 8.25
CA ALA A 248 6.27 10.67 8.67
C ALA A 248 5.43 11.41 9.72
N ARG A 249 6.05 12.01 10.73
CA ARG A 249 5.35 12.81 11.76
C ARG A 249 4.67 14.07 11.24
N LYS A 250 5.00 14.52 10.03
CA LYS A 250 4.40 15.72 9.41
C LYS A 250 3.33 15.38 8.38
N TYR A 251 3.39 14.23 7.72
CA TYR A 251 2.58 13.97 6.53
C TYR A 251 1.07 13.98 6.80
N ALA A 252 0.60 13.39 7.89
CA ALA A 252 -0.81 13.43 8.27
C ALA A 252 -1.35 14.88 8.47
N VAL A 253 -0.48 15.80 8.90
CA VAL A 253 -0.82 17.22 9.06
C VAL A 253 -0.81 17.96 7.72
N ILE A 254 0.01 17.52 6.77
CA ILE A 254 0.07 18.11 5.41
C ILE A 254 -1.20 17.79 4.63
N ALA A 255 -1.71 16.57 4.69
CA ALA A 255 -2.87 16.12 3.92
C ALA A 255 -3.94 15.46 4.83
N PRO A 256 -4.52 16.19 5.81
CA PRO A 256 -5.39 15.61 6.84
C PRO A 256 -6.73 15.09 6.29
N SER A 257 -7.12 15.46 5.09
CA SER A 257 -8.38 15.01 4.46
C SER A 257 -8.24 13.70 3.68
N SER A 258 -7.05 13.09 3.65
CA SER A 258 -6.84 11.78 3.02
C SER A 258 -6.67 10.69 4.07
N ALA A 259 -7.52 9.67 4.04
CA ALA A 259 -7.38 8.49 4.88
C ALA A 259 -6.03 7.80 4.65
N HIS A 260 -5.55 7.77 3.40
CA HIS A 260 -4.25 7.22 3.05
C HIS A 260 -3.09 8.05 3.65
N ALA A 261 -3.16 9.38 3.60
CA ALA A 261 -2.12 10.23 4.18
C ALA A 261 -2.05 10.12 5.71
N GLN A 262 -3.17 9.90 6.37
CA GLN A 262 -3.23 9.63 7.81
C GLN A 262 -2.64 8.25 8.16
N HIS A 263 -2.83 7.25 7.30
CA HIS A 263 -2.27 5.90 7.46
C HIS A 263 -0.76 5.84 7.24
N MET A 264 -0.24 6.52 6.23
CA MET A 264 1.14 6.36 5.73
C MET A 264 2.25 6.51 6.78
N PRO A 265 2.15 7.43 7.78
CA PRO A 265 3.14 7.52 8.86
C PRO A 265 3.32 6.20 9.61
N SER A 266 2.26 5.40 9.73
CA SER A 266 2.30 4.12 10.45
C SER A 266 3.21 3.07 9.83
N HIS A 267 3.52 3.18 8.53
CA HIS A 267 4.54 2.35 7.88
C HIS A 267 5.89 2.53 8.58
N ILE A 268 6.33 3.77 8.73
CA ILE A 268 7.60 4.11 9.38
C ILE A 268 7.55 3.79 10.89
N PHE A 269 6.45 4.14 11.55
CA PHE A 269 6.30 3.86 12.98
C PHE A 269 6.35 2.36 13.27
N THR A 270 5.75 1.54 12.43
CA THR A 270 5.80 0.07 12.55
C THR A 270 7.22 -0.46 12.37
N ARG A 271 8.00 0.05 11.40
CA ARG A 271 9.41 -0.33 11.20
C ARG A 271 10.29 0.01 12.39
N LEU A 272 9.95 1.09 13.10
CA LEU A 272 10.73 1.59 14.24
C LEU A 272 10.17 1.12 15.60
N GLY A 273 9.06 0.35 15.60
CA GLY A 273 8.41 -0.12 16.82
C GLY A 273 7.74 1.00 17.64
N LEU A 274 7.35 2.08 16.98
CA LEU A 274 6.66 3.23 17.58
C LEU A 274 5.14 2.98 17.59
N TRP A 275 4.73 1.99 18.38
CA TRP A 275 3.38 1.41 18.32
C TRP A 275 2.27 2.42 18.66
N LYS A 276 2.48 3.33 19.63
CA LYS A 276 1.47 4.36 19.94
C LYS A 276 1.22 5.30 18.77
N GLU A 277 2.29 5.73 18.10
CA GLU A 277 2.19 6.60 16.93
C GLU A 277 1.52 5.87 15.78
N SER A 278 1.83 4.57 15.58
CA SER A 278 1.16 3.73 14.59
C SER A 278 -0.33 3.58 14.89
N ILE A 279 -0.72 3.39 16.15
CA ILE A 279 -2.13 3.29 16.58
C ILE A 279 -2.86 4.60 16.29
N THR A 280 -2.35 5.76 16.72
CA THR A 280 -2.99 7.06 16.47
C THR A 280 -3.21 7.29 14.98
N SER A 281 -2.17 7.08 14.17
CA SER A 281 -2.22 7.21 12.72
C SER A 281 -3.32 6.36 12.07
N ASN A 282 -3.52 5.13 12.55
CA ASN A 282 -4.50 4.22 11.96
C ASN A 282 -5.92 4.41 12.52
N ILE A 283 -6.10 4.94 13.73
CA ILE A 283 -7.42 5.35 14.22
C ILE A 283 -7.96 6.47 13.32
N ASP A 284 -7.18 7.53 13.13
CA ASP A 284 -7.56 8.68 12.30
C ASP A 284 -7.87 8.24 10.86
N SER A 285 -7.03 7.35 10.31
CA SER A 285 -7.23 6.79 8.96
C SER A 285 -8.51 5.95 8.86
N ALA A 286 -8.78 5.08 9.82
CA ALA A 286 -9.99 4.24 9.81
C ALA A 286 -11.27 5.09 9.90
N GLU A 287 -11.28 6.13 10.76
CA GLU A 287 -12.41 7.05 10.89
C GLU A 287 -12.67 7.81 9.58
N SER A 288 -11.61 8.32 8.93
CA SER A 288 -11.72 8.98 7.62
C SER A 288 -12.19 8.01 6.53
N ALA A 289 -11.75 6.76 6.58
CA ALA A 289 -12.16 5.74 5.60
C ALA A 289 -13.63 5.36 5.75
N VAL A 290 -14.16 5.24 6.97
CA VAL A 290 -15.58 5.01 7.24
C VAL A 290 -16.44 6.16 6.69
N CYS A 291 -16.06 7.40 6.99
CA CYS A 291 -16.76 8.58 6.49
C CYS A 291 -16.81 8.63 4.95
N TYR A 292 -15.70 8.30 4.28
CA TYR A 292 -15.68 8.21 2.82
C TYR A 292 -16.60 7.08 2.31
N ALA A 293 -16.56 5.91 2.94
CA ALA A 293 -17.39 4.77 2.57
C ALA A 293 -18.88 5.08 2.68
N GLU A 294 -19.33 5.74 3.74
CA GLU A 294 -20.72 6.17 3.92
C GLU A 294 -21.21 7.07 2.78
N SER A 295 -20.32 7.88 2.21
CA SER A 295 -20.65 8.79 1.10
C SER A 295 -20.67 8.09 -0.26
N VAL A 296 -19.81 7.08 -0.46
CA VAL A 296 -19.60 6.43 -1.77
C VAL A 296 -20.38 5.13 -1.92
N ASN A 297 -20.39 4.30 -0.88
CA ASN A 297 -21.01 2.98 -0.87
C ASN A 297 -21.33 2.55 0.58
N PRO A 298 -22.45 3.03 1.13
CA PRO A 298 -22.80 2.79 2.54
C PRO A 298 -23.06 1.31 2.90
N ASP A 299 -23.20 0.44 1.90
CA ASP A 299 -23.42 -1.00 2.09
C ASP A 299 -22.10 -1.81 2.17
N ALA A 300 -20.95 -1.15 2.02
CA ALA A 300 -19.65 -1.83 1.97
C ALA A 300 -18.55 -1.00 2.65
N ASN A 301 -17.60 -1.69 3.28
CA ASN A 301 -16.43 -1.05 3.89
C ASN A 301 -15.37 -0.74 2.82
N TRP A 302 -14.70 0.40 2.95
CA TRP A 302 -13.62 0.76 2.04
C TRP A 302 -12.32 0.05 2.44
N VAL A 303 -11.53 -0.33 1.43
CA VAL A 303 -10.23 -1.01 1.64
C VAL A 303 -9.30 -0.29 2.62
N SER A 304 -9.32 1.04 2.66
CA SER A 304 -8.46 1.83 3.55
C SER A 304 -8.80 1.61 5.02
N GLU A 305 -10.08 1.43 5.39
CA GLU A 305 -10.48 1.04 6.73
C GLU A 305 -9.92 -0.32 7.12
N ILE A 306 -10.09 -1.32 6.25
CA ILE A 306 -9.64 -2.69 6.50
C ILE A 306 -8.12 -2.75 6.65
N HIS A 307 -7.43 -1.95 5.86
CA HIS A 307 -5.97 -1.82 5.90
C HIS A 307 -5.50 -1.15 7.20
N ALA A 308 -6.17 -0.10 7.65
CA ALA A 308 -5.89 0.53 8.94
C ALA A 308 -6.14 -0.42 10.13
N LEU A 309 -7.22 -1.23 10.09
CA LEU A 309 -7.51 -2.24 11.11
C LEU A 309 -6.41 -3.32 11.21
N ASP A 310 -5.78 -3.73 10.10
CA ASP A 310 -4.64 -4.65 10.13
C ASP A 310 -3.46 -4.08 10.94
N TYR A 311 -3.12 -2.81 10.72
CA TYR A 311 -2.07 -2.12 11.46
C TYR A 311 -2.43 -1.89 12.93
N LEU A 312 -3.69 -1.57 13.22
CA LEU A 312 -4.18 -1.40 14.59
C LEU A 312 -4.04 -2.69 15.40
N VAL A 313 -4.55 -3.80 14.88
CA VAL A 313 -4.45 -5.10 15.57
C VAL A 313 -2.99 -5.48 15.76
N TYR A 314 -2.15 -5.33 14.72
CA TYR A 314 -0.72 -5.62 14.85
C TYR A 314 -0.06 -4.79 15.95
N ALA A 315 -0.27 -3.47 15.97
CA ALA A 315 0.34 -2.58 16.95
C ALA A 315 -0.16 -2.83 18.38
N TYR A 316 -1.47 -3.09 18.57
CA TYR A 316 -2.00 -3.47 19.88
C TYR A 316 -1.40 -4.77 20.41
N LEU A 317 -1.25 -5.79 19.55
CA LEU A 317 -0.59 -7.06 19.92
C LEU A 317 0.86 -6.85 20.33
N GLN A 318 1.59 -5.94 19.64
CA GLN A 318 2.97 -5.63 20.01
C GLN A 318 3.10 -4.81 21.31
N LEU A 319 2.04 -4.12 21.75
CA LEU A 319 1.96 -3.52 23.10
C LEU A 319 1.50 -4.52 24.16
N GLY A 320 1.03 -5.72 23.76
CA GLY A 320 0.39 -6.69 24.67
C GLY A 320 -1.04 -6.31 25.04
N ASP A 321 -1.70 -5.41 24.30
CA ASP A 321 -3.09 -4.97 24.50
C ASP A 321 -4.06 -5.89 23.73
N ASN A 322 -4.26 -7.08 24.26
CA ASN A 322 -5.12 -8.07 23.63
C ASN A 322 -6.59 -7.65 23.60
N GLU A 323 -7.04 -6.86 24.56
CA GLU A 323 -8.43 -6.39 24.64
C GLU A 323 -8.75 -5.47 23.46
N LYS A 324 -7.89 -4.46 23.21
CA LYS A 324 -8.09 -3.57 22.06
C LYS A 324 -7.87 -4.29 20.73
N ALA A 325 -6.89 -5.19 20.64
CA ALA A 325 -6.71 -6.01 19.45
C ALA A 325 -7.96 -6.83 19.14
N GLN A 326 -8.65 -7.38 20.15
CA GLN A 326 -9.89 -8.12 19.98
C GLN A 326 -11.04 -7.21 19.53
N ILE A 327 -11.16 -5.99 20.07
CA ILE A 327 -12.18 -5.02 19.65
C ILE A 327 -12.06 -4.72 18.15
N GLU A 328 -10.84 -4.47 17.66
CA GLU A 328 -10.64 -4.19 16.23
C GLU A 328 -10.85 -5.45 15.36
N MET A 329 -10.50 -6.61 15.86
CA MET A 329 -10.81 -7.89 15.22
C MET A 329 -12.34 -8.11 15.11
N ASP A 330 -13.11 -7.80 16.15
CA ASP A 330 -14.57 -7.94 16.15
C ASP A 330 -15.21 -7.02 15.11
N LYS A 331 -14.76 -5.76 14.99
CA LYS A 331 -15.18 -4.85 13.89
C LYS A 331 -14.91 -5.49 12.53
N MET A 332 -13.73 -6.07 12.33
CA MET A 332 -13.38 -6.70 11.05
C MET A 332 -14.27 -7.91 10.74
N GLN A 333 -14.70 -8.68 11.72
CA GLN A 333 -15.62 -9.82 11.53
C GLN A 333 -17.03 -9.41 11.09
N GLU A 334 -17.46 -8.20 11.42
CA GLU A 334 -18.75 -7.64 10.99
C GLU A 334 -18.78 -7.24 9.50
N ILE A 335 -17.62 -7.13 8.85
CA ILE A 335 -17.48 -6.70 7.46
C ILE A 335 -18.06 -7.75 6.51
N LYS A 336 -19.14 -7.42 5.83
CA LYS A 336 -19.84 -8.32 4.89
C LYS A 336 -19.41 -8.13 3.44
N GLN A 337 -19.10 -6.90 3.07
CA GLN A 337 -18.73 -6.51 1.71
C GLN A 337 -17.66 -5.43 1.75
N VAL A 338 -16.76 -5.45 0.79
CA VAL A 338 -15.66 -4.47 0.65
C VAL A 338 -15.63 -3.88 -0.75
N PHE A 339 -15.10 -2.68 -0.86
CA PHE A 339 -14.81 -2.08 -2.15
C PHE A 339 -13.41 -1.43 -2.17
N PRO A 340 -12.69 -1.53 -3.31
CA PRO A 340 -12.97 -2.45 -4.42
C PRO A 340 -12.86 -3.92 -3.99
N THR A 341 -13.62 -4.80 -4.66
CA THR A 341 -13.77 -6.23 -4.28
C THR A 341 -12.55 -7.08 -4.58
N ASP A 342 -11.62 -6.61 -5.40
CA ASP A 342 -10.42 -7.31 -5.87
C ASP A 342 -9.12 -6.75 -5.30
N HIS A 343 -9.20 -5.88 -4.29
CA HIS A 343 -8.02 -5.27 -3.71
C HIS A 343 -7.29 -6.23 -2.78
N PHE A 344 -5.99 -6.41 -3.03
CA PHE A 344 -5.14 -7.34 -2.27
C PHE A 344 -5.14 -7.07 -0.75
N ALA A 345 -5.09 -5.80 -0.32
CA ALA A 345 -5.02 -5.45 1.10
C ALA A 345 -6.23 -5.95 1.90
N SER A 346 -7.45 -5.93 1.30
CA SER A 346 -8.65 -6.46 1.96
C SER A 346 -8.54 -7.97 2.21
N ALA A 347 -8.18 -8.74 1.18
CA ALA A 347 -8.04 -10.19 1.31
C ALA A 347 -6.92 -10.56 2.31
N TYR A 348 -5.82 -9.81 2.29
CA TYR A 348 -4.69 -10.01 3.20
C TYR A 348 -5.11 -9.75 4.65
N ALA A 349 -5.63 -8.57 4.96
CA ALA A 349 -5.98 -8.16 6.32
C ALA A 349 -7.05 -9.06 6.96
N LEU A 350 -8.09 -9.42 6.19
CA LEU A 350 -9.16 -10.31 6.67
C LEU A 350 -8.66 -11.70 7.10
N ILE A 351 -7.54 -12.18 6.58
CA ILE A 351 -6.86 -13.40 7.00
C ILE A 351 -5.81 -13.12 8.07
N ALA A 352 -4.99 -12.08 7.88
CA ALA A 352 -3.85 -11.81 8.74
C ALA A 352 -4.27 -11.44 10.17
N VAL A 353 -5.34 -10.66 10.33
CA VAL A 353 -5.79 -10.19 11.64
C VAL A 353 -6.18 -11.35 12.58
N PRO A 354 -7.10 -12.25 12.23
CA PRO A 354 -7.41 -13.39 13.10
C PRO A 354 -6.23 -14.35 13.28
N ALA A 355 -5.39 -14.52 12.26
CA ALA A 355 -4.19 -15.33 12.34
C ALA A 355 -3.19 -14.77 13.36
N ARG A 356 -2.91 -13.45 13.31
CA ARG A 356 -2.01 -12.79 14.25
C ARG A 356 -2.55 -12.83 15.66
N LEU A 357 -3.85 -12.59 15.86
CA LEU A 357 -4.46 -12.68 17.19
C LEU A 357 -4.23 -14.06 17.83
N ALA A 358 -4.40 -15.13 17.07
CA ALA A 358 -4.17 -16.48 17.56
C ALA A 358 -2.66 -16.76 17.83
N ILE A 359 -1.79 -16.42 16.87
CA ILE A 359 -0.37 -16.81 16.89
C ILE A 359 0.43 -15.96 17.88
N GLU A 360 0.22 -14.64 17.92
CA GLU A 360 0.90 -13.73 18.85
C GLU A 360 0.57 -14.06 20.32
N ASN A 361 -0.62 -14.60 20.56
CA ASN A 361 -1.01 -15.09 21.88
C ASN A 361 -0.64 -16.55 22.13
N LYS A 362 0.05 -17.21 21.19
CA LYS A 362 0.36 -18.65 21.23
C LYS A 362 -0.88 -19.51 21.52
N ASN A 363 -2.08 -19.03 21.11
CA ASN A 363 -3.34 -19.76 21.22
C ASN A 363 -3.45 -20.74 20.03
N TRP A 364 -2.72 -21.85 20.15
CA TRP A 364 -2.60 -22.84 19.09
C TRP A 364 -3.92 -23.54 18.77
N GLU A 365 -4.78 -23.77 19.77
CA GLU A 365 -6.13 -24.32 19.55
C GLU A 365 -6.97 -23.38 18.67
N LEU A 366 -6.97 -22.08 18.96
CA LEU A 366 -7.65 -21.09 18.13
C LEU A 366 -7.08 -21.08 16.71
N ALA A 367 -5.76 -21.17 16.57
CA ALA A 367 -5.10 -21.20 15.27
C ALA A 367 -5.59 -22.38 14.40
N THR A 368 -5.84 -23.57 14.99
CA THR A 368 -6.38 -24.74 14.26
C THR A 368 -7.80 -24.52 13.73
N GLN A 369 -8.56 -23.61 14.34
CA GLN A 369 -9.99 -23.38 14.07
C GLN A 369 -10.22 -22.22 13.09
N LEU A 370 -9.18 -21.51 12.66
CA LEU A 370 -9.31 -20.39 11.72
C LEU A 370 -10.06 -20.79 10.45
N GLN A 371 -10.95 -19.94 9.99
CA GLN A 371 -11.79 -20.17 8.82
C GLN A 371 -11.60 -19.08 7.78
N LEU A 372 -11.92 -19.39 6.53
CA LEU A 372 -12.02 -18.39 5.48
C LEU A 372 -13.15 -17.40 5.82
N PRO A 373 -12.90 -16.07 5.79
CA PRO A 373 -13.93 -15.08 6.09
C PRO A 373 -15.14 -15.19 5.18
N LYS A 374 -16.31 -14.83 5.70
CA LYS A 374 -17.58 -14.81 4.94
C LYS A 374 -17.76 -13.55 4.10
N THR A 375 -16.87 -12.58 4.24
CA THR A 375 -16.83 -11.33 3.47
C THR A 375 -16.80 -11.64 1.97
N LYS A 376 -17.64 -10.93 1.20
CA LYS A 376 -17.74 -11.11 -0.25
C LYS A 376 -16.46 -10.58 -0.94
N LEU A 377 -15.60 -11.50 -1.31
CA LEU A 377 -14.37 -11.28 -2.07
C LEU A 377 -14.18 -12.39 -3.10
N ASP A 378 -13.34 -12.14 -4.11
CA ASP A 378 -12.89 -13.18 -5.03
C ASP A 378 -11.76 -14.01 -4.39
N TRP A 379 -12.15 -14.85 -3.42
CA TRP A 379 -11.22 -15.71 -2.69
C TRP A 379 -10.46 -16.68 -3.59
N ASP A 380 -10.97 -17.00 -4.79
CA ASP A 380 -10.26 -17.91 -5.71
C ASP A 380 -9.00 -17.28 -6.30
N LYS A 381 -8.94 -15.97 -6.37
CA LYS A 381 -7.73 -15.22 -6.77
C LYS A 381 -6.78 -14.88 -5.62
N ALA A 382 -7.23 -14.99 -4.38
CA ALA A 382 -6.46 -14.64 -3.18
C ALA A 382 -5.54 -15.77 -2.71
N HIS A 383 -4.61 -16.23 -3.57
CA HIS A 383 -3.78 -17.42 -3.27
C HIS A 383 -2.85 -17.23 -2.07
N TRP A 384 -2.15 -16.10 -1.97
CA TRP A 384 -1.28 -15.82 -0.83
C TRP A 384 -2.04 -15.61 0.48
N PRO A 385 -3.11 -14.78 0.55
CA PRO A 385 -3.96 -14.73 1.75
C PRO A 385 -4.46 -16.11 2.19
N LYS A 386 -4.94 -16.95 1.26
CA LYS A 386 -5.35 -18.33 1.60
C LYS A 386 -4.18 -19.18 2.11
N ALA A 387 -2.98 -19.00 1.59
CA ALA A 387 -1.78 -19.67 2.10
C ALA A 387 -1.49 -19.27 3.56
N MET A 388 -1.65 -17.99 3.93
CA MET A 388 -1.50 -17.55 5.32
C MET A 388 -2.49 -18.23 6.27
N LEU A 389 -3.72 -18.49 5.85
CA LEU A 389 -4.69 -19.25 6.63
C LEU A 389 -4.20 -20.68 6.88
N HIS A 390 -3.76 -21.39 5.83
CA HIS A 390 -3.22 -22.75 5.93
C HIS A 390 -1.93 -22.80 6.76
N PHE A 391 -1.05 -21.78 6.62
CA PHE A 391 0.15 -21.65 7.44
C PHE A 391 -0.18 -21.54 8.93
N SER A 392 -1.13 -20.68 9.28
CA SER A 392 -1.53 -20.46 10.67
C SER A 392 -2.14 -21.69 11.29
N ARG A 393 -2.98 -22.41 10.55
CA ARG A 393 -3.57 -23.67 10.98
C ARG A 393 -2.52 -24.77 11.13
N ALA A 394 -1.56 -24.84 10.19
CA ALA A 394 -0.46 -25.80 10.27
C ALA A 394 0.42 -25.59 11.50
N LEU A 395 0.71 -24.32 11.85
CA LEU A 395 1.41 -23.98 13.11
C LEU A 395 0.59 -24.42 14.32
N GLY A 396 -0.72 -24.13 14.33
CA GLY A 396 -1.63 -24.58 15.38
C GLY A 396 -1.59 -26.11 15.56
N PHE A 397 -1.78 -26.88 14.48
CA PHE A 397 -1.75 -28.34 14.52
C PHE A 397 -0.38 -28.90 14.93
N SER A 398 0.72 -28.29 14.50
CA SER A 398 2.06 -28.73 14.91
C SER A 398 2.28 -28.54 16.41
N ASN A 399 1.83 -27.41 16.97
CA ASN A 399 2.00 -27.10 18.38
C ASN A 399 0.99 -27.80 19.30
N THR A 400 -0.15 -28.29 18.79
CA THR A 400 -1.13 -29.11 19.51
C THR A 400 -0.87 -30.63 19.35
N GLY A 401 0.22 -31.02 18.68
CA GLY A 401 0.65 -32.42 18.52
C GLY A 401 -0.07 -33.18 17.40
N ASN A 402 -0.88 -32.53 16.57
CA ASN A 402 -1.58 -33.14 15.44
C ASN A 402 -0.79 -33.03 14.13
N SER A 403 0.31 -33.81 14.05
CA SER A 403 1.20 -33.77 12.87
C SER A 403 0.51 -34.17 11.57
N SER A 404 -0.49 -35.06 11.60
CA SER A 404 -1.23 -35.47 10.40
C SER A 404 -2.05 -34.32 9.81
N ALA A 405 -2.72 -33.54 10.66
CA ALA A 405 -3.45 -32.35 10.21
C ALA A 405 -2.48 -31.24 9.70
N ALA A 406 -1.35 -31.06 10.39
CA ALA A 406 -0.31 -30.13 9.91
C ALA A 406 0.22 -30.50 8.52
N GLU A 407 0.44 -31.79 8.23
CA GLU A 407 0.83 -32.27 6.90
C GLU A 407 -0.24 -32.04 5.83
N GLN A 408 -1.52 -32.11 6.20
CA GLN A 408 -2.61 -31.79 5.26
C GLN A 408 -2.64 -30.30 4.91
N GLU A 409 -2.46 -29.42 5.89
CA GLU A 409 -2.35 -27.98 5.65
C GLU A 409 -1.10 -27.63 4.81
N LEU A 410 0.03 -28.32 5.04
CA LEU A 410 1.25 -28.18 4.25
C LEU A 410 1.01 -28.53 2.76
N LYS A 411 0.22 -29.56 2.45
CA LYS A 411 -0.15 -29.89 1.06
C LYS A 411 -0.93 -28.75 0.41
N SER A 412 -1.84 -28.12 1.15
CA SER A 412 -2.59 -26.96 0.67
C SER A 412 -1.69 -25.75 0.40
N LEU A 413 -0.71 -25.50 1.28
CA LEU A 413 0.31 -24.45 1.08
C LEU A 413 1.10 -24.67 -0.22
N ILE A 414 1.57 -25.90 -0.45
CA ILE A 414 2.33 -26.26 -1.66
C ILE A 414 1.48 -26.04 -2.91
N ALA A 415 0.21 -26.47 -2.90
CA ALA A 415 -0.69 -26.28 -4.04
C ALA A 415 -0.97 -24.78 -4.34
N LEU A 416 -1.06 -23.94 -3.30
CA LEU A 416 -1.25 -22.48 -3.49
C LEU A 416 0.02 -21.80 -4.02
N ARG A 417 1.20 -22.17 -3.53
CA ARG A 417 2.48 -21.73 -4.07
C ARG A 417 2.62 -22.08 -5.55
N ASP A 418 2.25 -23.31 -5.93
CA ASP A 418 2.36 -23.77 -7.32
C ASP A 418 1.44 -22.96 -8.25
N LYS A 419 0.22 -22.62 -7.82
CA LYS A 419 -0.66 -21.68 -8.54
C LYS A 419 -0.05 -20.29 -8.71
N LEU A 420 0.64 -19.77 -7.69
CA LEU A 420 1.35 -18.50 -7.76
C LEU A 420 2.52 -18.56 -8.76
N ASN A 421 3.25 -19.69 -8.81
CA ASN A 421 4.30 -19.91 -9.80
C ASN A 421 3.75 -19.97 -11.23
N GLU A 422 2.65 -20.68 -11.46
CA GLU A 422 1.95 -20.71 -12.75
C GLU A 422 1.50 -19.32 -13.20
N ALA A 423 1.05 -18.50 -12.25
CA ALA A 423 0.69 -17.09 -12.49
C ALA A 423 1.91 -16.16 -12.61
N LYS A 424 3.15 -16.67 -12.53
CA LYS A 424 4.41 -15.92 -12.55
C LYS A 424 4.50 -14.84 -11.45
N ASN A 425 3.80 -15.06 -10.34
CA ASN A 425 3.86 -14.18 -9.18
C ASN A 425 4.99 -14.64 -8.24
N THR A 426 6.21 -14.27 -8.58
CA THR A 426 7.43 -14.74 -7.91
C THR A 426 7.54 -14.25 -6.48
N TYR A 427 7.08 -13.01 -6.20
CA TYR A 427 7.12 -12.45 -4.86
C TYR A 427 6.22 -13.23 -3.89
N GLU A 428 4.93 -13.35 -4.19
CA GLU A 428 3.97 -14.04 -3.31
C GLU A 428 4.33 -15.54 -3.17
N SER A 429 4.78 -16.17 -4.25
CA SER A 429 5.25 -17.56 -4.23
C SER A 429 6.49 -17.74 -3.32
N GLY A 430 7.39 -16.75 -3.31
CA GLY A 430 8.53 -16.70 -2.38
C GLY A 430 8.08 -16.62 -0.92
N GLN A 431 7.13 -15.75 -0.60
CA GLN A 431 6.55 -15.63 0.75
C GLN A 431 5.91 -16.95 1.22
N VAL A 432 5.15 -17.62 0.35
CA VAL A 432 4.56 -18.94 0.68
C VAL A 432 5.64 -20.02 0.83
N THR A 433 6.76 -19.92 0.09
CA THR A 433 7.88 -20.87 0.24
C THR A 433 8.53 -20.75 1.62
N ILE A 434 8.72 -19.53 2.15
CA ILE A 434 9.20 -19.30 3.52
C ILE A 434 8.28 -19.99 4.52
N GLN A 435 6.96 -19.82 4.38
CA GLN A 435 5.96 -20.47 5.24
C GLN A 435 6.02 -22.00 5.16
N ILE A 436 6.19 -22.56 3.95
CA ILE A 436 6.33 -24.02 3.75
C ILE A 436 7.53 -24.56 4.51
N GLU A 437 8.69 -23.90 4.41
CA GLU A 437 9.91 -24.38 5.08
C GLU A 437 9.78 -24.27 6.60
N ALA A 438 9.15 -23.20 7.11
CA ALA A 438 8.88 -23.08 8.55
C ALA A 438 7.96 -24.20 9.06
N ILE A 439 6.88 -24.54 8.33
CA ILE A 439 5.99 -25.65 8.71
C ILE A 439 6.69 -27.01 8.64
N ARG A 440 7.52 -27.25 7.63
CA ARG A 440 8.37 -28.45 7.56
C ARG A 440 9.24 -28.58 8.81
N GLY A 441 9.83 -27.47 9.25
CA GLY A 441 10.61 -27.43 10.48
C GLY A 441 9.81 -27.89 11.70
N TRP A 442 8.63 -27.35 11.93
CA TRP A 442 7.77 -27.72 13.05
C TRP A 442 7.23 -29.16 12.96
N ILE A 443 6.89 -29.65 11.77
CA ILE A 443 6.48 -31.04 11.55
C ILE A 443 7.64 -32.01 11.87
N GLU A 444 8.85 -31.72 11.42
CA GLU A 444 10.02 -32.58 11.73
C GLU A 444 10.37 -32.55 13.23
N TYR A 445 10.20 -31.39 13.89
CA TYR A 445 10.33 -31.28 15.34
C TYR A 445 9.32 -32.19 16.05
N SER A 446 8.04 -32.17 15.67
CA SER A 446 7.00 -33.01 16.27
C SER A 446 7.25 -34.51 16.06
N LYS A 447 8.01 -34.89 15.02
CA LYS A 447 8.46 -36.28 14.76
C LYS A 447 9.74 -36.65 15.53
N GLY A 448 10.33 -35.73 16.29
CA GLY A 448 11.60 -35.94 17.00
C GLY A 448 12.87 -35.75 16.13
N ASN A 449 12.73 -35.30 14.89
CA ASN A 449 13.84 -35.13 13.95
C ASN A 449 14.50 -33.75 14.09
N SER A 450 15.07 -33.45 15.28
CA SER A 450 15.60 -32.12 15.64
C SER A 450 16.57 -31.52 14.60
N LYS A 451 17.44 -32.37 14.00
CA LYS A 451 18.41 -31.89 13.00
C LYS A 451 17.72 -31.35 11.76
N LYS A 452 16.79 -32.09 11.18
CA LYS A 452 15.99 -31.66 10.01
C LYS A 452 15.11 -30.46 10.33
N ALA A 453 14.53 -30.43 11.53
CA ALA A 453 13.73 -29.31 12.00
C ALA A 453 14.52 -27.99 11.94
N ILE A 454 15.76 -28.00 12.46
CA ILE A 454 16.67 -26.85 12.41
C ILE A 454 17.06 -26.51 10.97
N GLU A 455 17.35 -27.51 10.12
CA GLU A 455 17.71 -27.29 8.71
C GLU A 455 16.61 -26.54 7.95
N PHE A 456 15.35 -26.99 8.06
CA PHE A 456 14.21 -26.33 7.42
C PHE A 456 13.93 -24.95 7.98
N MET A 457 14.00 -24.76 9.30
CA MET A 457 13.72 -23.48 9.91
C MET A 457 14.81 -22.43 9.58
N ARG A 458 16.08 -22.84 9.51
CA ARG A 458 17.16 -21.98 9.03
C ARG A 458 16.97 -21.60 7.56
N LEU A 459 16.49 -22.53 6.74
CA LEU A 459 16.19 -22.22 5.34
C LEU A 459 15.07 -21.17 5.24
N ALA A 460 14.03 -21.26 6.08
CA ALA A 460 12.97 -20.26 6.13
C ALA A 460 13.53 -18.88 6.51
N SER A 461 14.35 -18.78 7.55
CA SER A 461 15.04 -17.57 8.00
C SER A 461 15.95 -16.98 6.90
N ASP A 462 16.76 -17.83 6.24
CA ASP A 462 17.64 -17.42 5.13
C ASP A 462 16.86 -16.90 3.92
N LEU A 463 15.71 -17.47 3.60
CA LEU A 463 14.85 -17.01 2.50
C LEU A 463 14.20 -15.68 2.84
N GLU A 464 13.69 -15.52 4.07
CA GLU A 464 13.07 -14.27 4.52
C GLU A 464 14.07 -13.12 4.52
N SER A 465 15.31 -13.33 4.99
CA SER A 465 16.36 -12.30 5.01
C SER A 465 16.74 -11.76 3.63
N LYS A 466 16.51 -12.53 2.56
CA LYS A 466 16.83 -12.17 1.16
C LYS A 466 15.73 -11.41 0.45
N THR A 467 14.57 -11.27 1.04
CA THR A 467 13.44 -10.54 0.44
C THR A 467 13.04 -9.35 1.31
N SER A 468 12.35 -8.41 0.72
CA SER A 468 11.73 -7.31 1.46
C SER A 468 10.24 -7.56 1.57
N LYS A 469 9.67 -7.16 2.70
CA LYS A 469 8.23 -7.22 2.90
C LYS A 469 7.52 -6.29 1.91
N ALA A 470 6.33 -6.68 1.44
CA ALA A 470 5.48 -5.78 0.67
C ALA A 470 5.07 -4.57 1.52
N ALA A 471 5.05 -3.39 0.90
CA ALA A 471 4.68 -2.14 1.56
C ALA A 471 3.25 -2.11 2.11
N VAL A 472 2.38 -3.03 1.66
CA VAL A 472 0.95 -3.07 2.03
C VAL A 472 0.69 -3.70 3.42
N THR A 473 1.67 -4.29 4.08
CA THR A 473 1.42 -5.05 5.32
C THR A 473 2.28 -4.55 6.47
N PRO A 474 1.78 -4.57 7.72
CA PRO A 474 2.58 -4.19 8.88
C PRO A 474 3.77 -5.14 9.10
N GLY A 475 3.63 -6.41 8.77
CA GLY A 475 4.65 -7.44 8.88
C GLY A 475 4.15 -8.80 8.43
N GLU A 476 5.00 -9.78 8.53
CA GLU A 476 4.67 -11.20 8.37
C GLU A 476 3.63 -11.62 9.42
N ILE A 477 2.99 -12.79 9.25
CA ILE A 477 2.14 -13.36 10.31
C ILE A 477 2.96 -13.59 11.58
N ILE A 478 4.14 -14.15 11.41
CA ILE A 478 5.21 -14.26 12.41
C ILE A 478 6.55 -14.35 11.68
N PRO A 479 7.59 -13.62 12.08
CA PRO A 479 8.90 -13.66 11.44
C PRO A 479 9.55 -15.05 11.53
N ALA A 480 10.24 -15.46 10.47
CA ALA A 480 10.92 -16.76 10.44
C ALA A 480 12.06 -16.88 11.48
N ASP A 481 12.76 -15.76 11.76
CA ASP A 481 13.78 -15.71 12.82
C ASP A 481 13.18 -15.94 14.22
N GLU A 482 11.97 -15.43 14.47
CA GLU A 482 11.26 -15.65 15.75
C GLU A 482 10.83 -17.12 15.88
N LEU A 483 10.32 -17.72 14.80
CA LEU A 483 10.00 -19.16 14.77
C LEU A 483 11.24 -20.04 14.95
N LEU A 484 12.38 -19.65 14.39
CA LEU A 484 13.66 -20.34 14.57
C LEU A 484 14.11 -20.26 16.03
N ALA A 485 13.97 -19.09 16.64
CA ALA A 485 14.30 -18.89 18.06
C ALA A 485 13.38 -19.71 18.98
N ASP A 486 12.06 -19.73 18.71
CA ASP A 486 11.09 -20.56 19.43
C ASP A 486 11.44 -22.06 19.30
N LEU A 487 11.85 -22.52 18.10
CA LEU A 487 12.31 -23.89 17.90
C LEU A 487 13.57 -24.22 18.73
N TYR A 488 14.54 -23.30 18.76
CA TYR A 488 15.74 -23.49 19.59
C TYR A 488 15.40 -23.54 21.09
N MET A 489 14.47 -22.72 21.56
CA MET A 489 13.98 -22.79 22.93
C MET A 489 13.33 -24.13 23.24
N ALA A 490 12.49 -24.65 22.32
CA ALA A 490 11.84 -25.97 22.46
C ALA A 490 12.86 -27.11 22.46
N LEU A 491 13.99 -26.97 21.77
CA LEU A 491 15.09 -27.92 21.74
C LEU A 491 16.09 -27.76 22.92
N ASN A 492 15.81 -26.87 23.87
CA ASN A 492 16.69 -26.51 24.99
C ASN A 492 18.08 -26.01 24.55
N LYS A 493 18.09 -25.16 23.53
CA LYS A 493 19.28 -24.52 22.95
C LYS A 493 19.20 -22.97 23.14
N PRO A 494 19.32 -22.50 24.40
CA PRO A 494 19.05 -21.09 24.70
C PRO A 494 20.07 -20.10 24.12
N GLU A 495 21.34 -20.54 23.85
CA GLU A 495 22.33 -19.68 23.19
C GLU A 495 21.94 -19.35 21.75
N GLU A 496 21.60 -20.37 20.96
CA GLU A 496 21.16 -20.22 19.58
C GLU A 496 19.81 -19.49 19.52
N ALA A 497 18.91 -19.73 20.49
CA ALA A 497 17.64 -19.04 20.60
C ALA A 497 17.83 -17.52 20.83
N LEU A 498 18.70 -17.14 21.75
CA LEU A 498 19.00 -15.74 22.04
C LEU A 498 19.52 -15.01 20.80
N GLN A 499 20.47 -15.63 20.09
CA GLN A 499 21.01 -15.06 18.84
C GLN A 499 19.92 -14.84 17.78
N ALA A 500 19.00 -15.79 17.62
CA ALA A 500 17.91 -15.68 16.66
C ALA A 500 16.87 -14.62 17.07
N TYR A 501 16.52 -14.51 18.37
CA TYR A 501 15.67 -13.42 18.85
C TYR A 501 16.31 -12.04 18.66
N GLU A 502 17.61 -11.91 18.94
CA GLU A 502 18.34 -10.66 18.73
C GLU A 502 18.41 -10.29 17.26
N LEU A 503 18.54 -11.27 16.36
CA LEU A 503 18.49 -11.04 14.91
C LEU A 503 17.08 -10.57 14.49
N ASN A 504 16.03 -11.24 14.96
CA ASN A 504 14.66 -10.82 14.74
C ASN A 504 14.41 -9.37 15.20
N LEU A 505 14.85 -9.01 16.39
CA LEU A 505 14.65 -7.66 16.96
C LEU A 505 15.41 -6.55 16.21
N LYS A 506 16.42 -6.87 15.39
CA LYS A 506 17.03 -5.89 14.47
C LYS A 506 16.12 -5.53 13.30
N GLY A 507 15.43 -6.51 12.72
CA GLY A 507 14.48 -6.30 11.62
C GLY A 507 13.09 -5.86 12.10
N HIS A 508 12.71 -6.25 13.30
CA HIS A 508 11.39 -6.03 13.91
C HIS A 508 11.54 -5.45 15.33
N PRO A 509 11.93 -4.18 15.46
CA PRO A 509 12.19 -3.56 16.76
C PRO A 509 10.95 -3.59 17.67
N PHE A 510 11.17 -3.84 18.94
CA PHE A 510 10.14 -3.81 19.97
C PHE A 510 8.97 -4.78 19.73
N ARG A 511 9.21 -5.92 19.05
CA ARG A 511 8.23 -7.01 19.03
C ARG A 511 8.09 -7.63 20.41
N PHE A 512 6.82 -7.76 20.89
CA PHE A 512 6.51 -8.28 22.22
C PHE A 512 7.10 -9.66 22.46
N ASN A 513 6.79 -10.61 21.58
CA ASN A 513 7.24 -12.00 21.72
C ASN A 513 8.75 -12.15 21.51
N GLY A 514 9.34 -11.35 20.62
CA GLY A 514 10.79 -11.32 20.42
C GLY A 514 11.55 -10.86 21.68
N ILE A 515 11.07 -9.79 22.34
CA ILE A 515 11.67 -9.29 23.60
C ILE A 515 11.49 -10.32 24.73
N TYR A 516 10.29 -10.85 24.89
CA TYR A 516 10.02 -11.87 25.92
C TYR A 516 10.86 -13.12 25.70
N GLY A 517 10.95 -13.61 24.46
CA GLY A 517 11.76 -14.78 24.09
C GLY A 517 13.24 -14.58 24.37
N ALA A 518 13.80 -13.41 24.03
CA ALA A 518 15.18 -13.05 24.34
C ALA A 518 15.42 -13.00 25.86
N ALA A 519 14.49 -12.44 26.63
CA ALA A 519 14.57 -12.45 28.09
C ALA A 519 14.60 -13.86 28.67
N LYS A 520 13.71 -14.75 28.20
CA LYS A 520 13.65 -16.14 28.64
C LYS A 520 14.87 -16.96 28.25
N ALA A 521 15.43 -16.71 27.07
CA ALA A 521 16.68 -17.34 26.63
C ALA A 521 17.85 -16.91 27.52
N ALA A 522 17.99 -15.60 27.80
CA ALA A 522 19.00 -15.06 28.69
C ALA A 522 18.85 -15.59 30.15
N GLU A 523 17.60 -15.72 30.64
CA GLU A 523 17.32 -16.32 31.94
C GLU A 523 17.81 -17.78 32.03
N LYS A 524 17.51 -18.60 31.00
CA LYS A 524 17.98 -20.01 30.92
C LYS A 524 19.51 -20.11 30.88
N LEU A 525 20.20 -19.11 30.34
CA LEU A 525 21.67 -19.02 30.33
C LEU A 525 22.27 -18.52 31.66
N ASN A 526 21.43 -18.25 32.67
CA ASN A 526 21.83 -17.55 33.89
C ASN A 526 22.50 -16.18 33.66
N ASN A 527 22.25 -15.57 32.51
CA ASN A 527 22.69 -14.20 32.22
C ASN A 527 21.68 -13.19 32.79
N ILE A 528 21.72 -13.05 34.11
CA ILE A 528 20.73 -12.20 34.85
C ILE A 528 20.73 -10.78 34.34
N LYS A 529 21.89 -10.21 34.03
CA LYS A 529 21.98 -8.83 33.53
C LYS A 529 21.24 -8.64 32.22
N LEU A 530 21.41 -9.56 31.27
CA LEU A 530 20.76 -9.50 29.95
C LEU A 530 19.26 -9.83 30.05
N ALA A 531 18.88 -10.80 30.86
CA ALA A 531 17.47 -11.10 31.15
C ALA A 531 16.75 -9.86 31.76
N THR A 532 17.39 -9.20 32.74
CA THR A 532 16.88 -7.95 33.33
C THR A 532 16.68 -6.87 32.26
N TYR A 533 17.63 -6.69 31.35
CA TYR A 533 17.53 -5.72 30.26
C TYR A 533 16.29 -5.96 29.38
N TYR A 534 16.06 -7.19 28.94
CA TYR A 534 14.91 -7.50 28.07
C TYR A 534 13.58 -7.47 28.83
N PHE A 535 13.52 -7.98 30.07
CA PHE A 535 12.31 -7.90 30.88
C PHE A 535 11.94 -6.46 31.23
N ASP A 536 12.91 -5.58 31.47
CA ASP A 536 12.68 -4.15 31.69
C ASP A 536 12.13 -3.48 30.41
N GLN A 537 12.69 -3.81 29.24
CA GLN A 537 12.14 -3.36 27.96
C GLN A 537 10.68 -3.80 27.77
N LEU A 538 10.36 -5.07 28.08
CA LEU A 538 8.99 -5.58 27.94
C LEU A 538 8.02 -4.85 28.87
N VAL A 539 8.40 -4.62 30.12
CA VAL A 539 7.57 -3.87 31.09
C VAL A 539 7.39 -2.42 30.65
N LYS A 540 8.44 -1.76 30.17
CA LYS A 540 8.36 -0.39 29.62
C LYS A 540 7.45 -0.31 28.40
N LEU A 541 7.58 -1.27 27.47
CA LEU A 541 6.74 -1.37 26.29
C LEU A 541 5.26 -1.47 26.71
N SER A 542 4.94 -2.42 27.58
CA SER A 542 3.58 -2.69 28.04
C SER A 542 3.02 -1.62 28.98
N SER A 543 3.86 -0.78 29.60
CA SER A 543 3.40 0.35 30.43
C SER A 543 2.63 1.41 29.64
N GLN A 544 2.68 1.33 28.33
CA GLN A 544 1.99 2.23 27.41
C GLN A 544 0.49 1.91 27.27
N THR A 545 0.03 0.77 27.80
CA THR A 545 -1.35 0.31 27.73
C THR A 545 -1.73 -0.51 28.97
N ILE A 546 -3.00 -0.95 29.05
CA ILE A 546 -3.45 -1.92 30.06
C ILE A 546 -3.31 -3.32 29.42
N SER A 547 -2.49 -4.16 30.02
CA SER A 547 -2.26 -5.51 29.50
C SER A 547 -2.47 -6.55 30.57
N SER A 548 -3.17 -7.63 30.19
CA SER A 548 -3.40 -8.83 31.02
C SER A 548 -2.46 -9.99 30.64
N ARG A 549 -1.46 -9.76 29.78
CA ARG A 549 -0.52 -10.78 29.32
C ARG A 549 0.29 -11.36 30.49
N VAL A 550 0.32 -12.70 30.61
CA VAL A 550 1.04 -13.40 31.67
C VAL A 550 2.55 -13.13 31.61
N GLU A 551 3.10 -12.94 30.43
CA GLU A 551 4.51 -12.63 30.20
C GLU A 551 4.95 -11.34 30.88
N ILE A 552 4.05 -10.37 31.03
CA ILE A 552 4.31 -9.12 31.75
C ILE A 552 4.36 -9.33 33.25
N LEU A 553 3.50 -10.22 33.76
CA LEU A 553 3.52 -10.59 35.19
C LEU A 553 4.82 -11.31 35.53
N GLU A 554 5.24 -12.27 34.69
CA GLU A 554 6.53 -12.96 34.83
C GLU A 554 7.71 -11.98 34.79
N ALA A 555 7.71 -11.03 33.84
CA ALA A 555 8.74 -10.00 33.74
C ALA A 555 8.85 -9.16 35.00
N LYS A 556 7.73 -8.68 35.54
CA LYS A 556 7.68 -7.90 36.80
C LYS A 556 8.17 -8.71 38.00
N GLU A 557 7.79 -9.98 38.09
CA GLU A 557 8.24 -10.88 39.14
C GLU A 557 9.77 -11.11 39.06
N PHE A 558 10.30 -11.38 37.85
CA PHE A 558 11.74 -11.52 37.65
C PHE A 558 12.52 -10.27 38.07
N LEU A 559 12.08 -9.10 37.65
CA LEU A 559 12.70 -7.81 38.00
C LEU A 559 12.67 -7.55 39.52
N SER A 560 11.55 -7.86 40.17
CA SER A 560 11.43 -7.73 41.63
C SER A 560 12.42 -8.62 42.39
N LYS A 561 12.58 -9.88 41.96
CA LYS A 561 13.52 -10.84 42.56
C LYS A 561 14.99 -10.45 42.38
N ASN A 562 15.31 -9.75 41.31
CA ASN A 562 16.68 -9.38 40.94
C ASN A 562 17.01 -7.90 41.14
N SER A 563 16.15 -7.15 41.83
CA SER A 563 16.31 -5.70 42.06
C SER A 563 17.61 -5.27 42.72
N ASN A 564 18.30 -6.17 43.43
CA ASN A 564 19.58 -5.91 44.07
C ASN A 564 20.80 -6.07 43.14
N ILE A 565 20.59 -6.47 41.89
CA ILE A 565 21.66 -6.72 40.89
C ILE A 565 21.75 -5.56 39.87
N ILE A 566 20.75 -4.69 39.87
CA ILE A 566 20.65 -3.47 39.07
C ILE A 566 21.30 -2.32 39.82
#